data_ba3718d07f406fbd9968ccf148ee0017
#
_entry.id   ba3718d07f406fbd9968ccf148ee0017
#
_cell.length_a   1.000
_cell.length_b   1.000
_cell.length_c   1.000
_cell.angle_alpha   90.00
_cell.angle_beta   90.00
_cell.angle_gamma   90.00
#
_symmetry.space_group_name_H-M   'P 1'
#
loop_
_entity.id
_entity.type
_entity.pdbx_description
1 polymer ?
#
loop_
_entity_poly.entity_id
_entity_poly.type
_entity_poly.pdbx_seq_one_letter_code
_entity_poly.pdbx_strand_id
1 'polypeptide(L)'
;MENCDVCCEKFNKINHKKVECPFCDLQSCRACSQRYLLSISDDPHCMGCKNMWNREFVDTFCTKYFRNTELRRHRETILFEREKVRMPETQHEVERIRAMRKIHFIINEQRRRLIELHQKHGIYVPVTNNIPIPDEILELREDMEQSYRELERLRHGGELVIGEEPRKFVRKCPTEECKGFMNENWFCGLCDGHFCEHCNEKIEDDHVCDPDAVKTMELLKKDTKPCPKCGTVIQKLSGCSQMWCPDCHTAFDWRTGQIETGRIHNPHYMEFKRGRISSREHADIPCGGVPSFRELRQINAPDDVMRFAMVLYQLDRDLIYRYGDMYDGDNQYLRVAYMLNELEEDKFKKELQRRDKQREKYRDINNIFRMVIDTGGDLLRQYVLEPDRVDEIIDIGLKLVDYANDVMKTIRTRYNCLVPYNINLF
;
A
#
# COMPACT_ATOMS: atom_id res chain seq x y z
N MET A 1 -3.33 -36.13 -28.01
CA MET A 1 -2.27 -35.59 -27.12
C MET A 1 -2.51 -34.11 -27.05
N GLU A 2 -2.73 -33.62 -25.87
CA GLU A 2 -3.09 -32.20 -25.66
C GLU A 2 -1.82 -31.35 -25.70
N ASN A 3 -1.89 -30.22 -26.38
CA ASN A 3 -0.82 -29.25 -26.52
C ASN A 3 -1.17 -28.00 -25.65
N CYS A 4 -0.15 -27.24 -25.29
CA CYS A 4 -0.31 -25.96 -24.60
C CYS A 4 -0.94 -24.92 -25.56
N ASP A 5 -2.00 -24.24 -25.15
CA ASP A 5 -2.69 -23.21 -25.96
C ASP A 5 -1.80 -21.99 -26.26
N VAL A 6 -0.69 -21.82 -25.53
CA VAL A 6 0.19 -20.64 -25.65
C VAL A 6 1.39 -20.89 -26.54
N CYS A 7 2.11 -22.01 -26.34
CA CYS A 7 3.33 -22.33 -27.11
C CYS A 7 3.17 -23.51 -28.10
N CYS A 8 1.98 -24.13 -28.11
CA CYS A 8 1.65 -25.28 -28.97
C CYS A 8 2.52 -26.54 -28.73
N GLU A 9 3.38 -26.54 -27.70
CA GLU A 9 4.21 -27.69 -27.31
C GLU A 9 3.40 -28.75 -26.57
N LYS A 10 3.78 -30.00 -26.71
CA LYS A 10 3.15 -31.14 -26.02
C LYS A 10 3.38 -31.04 -24.50
N PHE A 11 2.34 -31.34 -23.72
CA PHE A 11 2.49 -31.41 -22.27
C PHE A 11 3.46 -32.53 -21.85
N ASN A 12 4.26 -32.22 -20.84
CA ASN A 12 5.19 -33.16 -20.19
C ASN A 12 5.20 -32.97 -18.67
N LYS A 13 5.92 -33.82 -17.95
CA LYS A 13 5.97 -33.75 -16.46
C LYS A 13 6.93 -32.71 -15.91
N ILE A 14 7.76 -32.05 -16.73
CA ILE A 14 8.84 -31.16 -16.30
C ILE A 14 8.49 -29.68 -16.63
N ASN A 15 8.94 -29.19 -17.78
CA ASN A 15 8.82 -27.80 -18.18
C ASN A 15 7.42 -27.47 -18.74
N HIS A 16 6.80 -28.40 -19.41
CA HIS A 16 5.49 -28.28 -20.02
C HIS A 16 4.40 -29.00 -19.20
N LYS A 17 4.52 -29.01 -17.87
CA LYS A 17 3.46 -29.53 -17.00
C LYS A 17 2.18 -28.74 -17.26
N LYS A 18 1.08 -29.46 -17.50
CA LYS A 18 -0.24 -28.88 -17.74
C LYS A 18 -0.69 -28.01 -16.55
N VAL A 19 -1.22 -26.85 -16.85
CA VAL A 19 -1.82 -25.88 -15.92
C VAL A 19 -3.19 -25.53 -16.47
N GLU A 20 -4.23 -25.97 -15.80
CA GLU A 20 -5.63 -25.72 -16.15
C GLU A 20 -6.17 -24.60 -15.25
N CYS A 21 -6.71 -23.56 -15.87
CA CYS A 21 -7.31 -22.49 -15.08
C CYS A 21 -8.60 -23.00 -14.41
N PRO A 22 -8.81 -22.75 -13.09
CA PRO A 22 -10.03 -23.19 -12.42
C PRO A 22 -11.28 -22.38 -12.82
N PHE A 23 -11.14 -21.32 -13.64
CA PHE A 23 -12.21 -20.38 -13.99
C PHE A 23 -12.53 -20.34 -15.50
N CYS A 24 -11.70 -20.95 -16.35
CA CYS A 24 -11.93 -21.04 -17.79
C CYS A 24 -11.19 -22.23 -18.41
N ASP A 25 -11.45 -22.52 -19.69
CA ASP A 25 -10.93 -23.69 -20.39
C ASP A 25 -9.48 -23.54 -20.88
N LEU A 26 -8.79 -22.44 -20.51
CA LEU A 26 -7.40 -22.22 -20.92
C LEU A 26 -6.49 -23.30 -20.34
N GLN A 27 -5.76 -23.99 -21.23
CA GLN A 27 -4.76 -24.99 -20.90
C GLN A 27 -3.37 -24.48 -21.28
N SER A 28 -2.63 -23.99 -20.32
CA SER A 28 -1.25 -23.54 -20.52
C SER A 28 -0.23 -24.51 -19.95
N CYS A 29 1.04 -24.36 -20.33
CA CYS A 29 2.09 -25.12 -19.67
C CYS A 29 2.78 -24.28 -18.57
N ARG A 30 3.46 -24.98 -17.63
CA ARG A 30 4.23 -24.37 -16.56
C ARG A 30 5.14 -23.24 -17.03
N ALA A 31 5.92 -23.47 -18.09
CA ALA A 31 6.87 -22.49 -18.61
C ALA A 31 6.16 -21.21 -19.11
N CYS A 32 5.05 -21.35 -19.84
CA CYS A 32 4.26 -20.21 -20.30
C CYS A 32 3.62 -19.46 -19.14
N SER A 33 3.03 -20.18 -18.18
CA SER A 33 2.45 -19.56 -17.00
C SER A 33 3.48 -18.82 -16.15
N GLN A 34 4.67 -19.40 -15.93
CA GLN A 34 5.76 -18.76 -15.19
C GLN A 34 6.26 -17.51 -15.91
N ARG A 35 6.46 -17.57 -17.24
CA ARG A 35 6.86 -16.40 -18.04
C ARG A 35 5.81 -15.29 -17.96
N TYR A 36 4.53 -15.66 -18.06
CA TYR A 36 3.43 -14.71 -17.92
C TYR A 36 3.43 -14.03 -16.55
N LEU A 37 3.60 -14.77 -15.44
CA LEU A 37 3.68 -14.22 -14.10
C LEU A 37 4.84 -13.22 -13.93
N LEU A 38 5.93 -13.36 -14.68
CA LEU A 38 7.04 -12.39 -14.68
C LEU A 38 6.83 -11.20 -15.62
N SER A 39 5.79 -11.20 -16.45
CA SER A 39 5.49 -10.11 -17.38
C SER A 39 4.40 -9.16 -16.86
N ILE A 40 3.67 -9.56 -15.81
CA ILE A 40 2.57 -8.77 -15.26
C ILE A 40 3.02 -7.98 -14.04
N SER A 41 2.48 -6.79 -13.87
CA SER A 41 2.66 -5.93 -12.68
C SER A 41 1.56 -6.09 -11.64
N ASP A 42 0.51 -6.83 -11.95
CA ASP A 42 -0.62 -7.11 -11.06
C ASP A 42 -0.42 -8.38 -10.24
N ASP A 43 -1.41 -8.68 -9.40
CA ASP A 43 -1.44 -9.95 -8.68
C ASP A 43 -1.61 -11.12 -9.65
N PRO A 44 -1.12 -12.34 -9.32
CA PRO A 44 -1.22 -13.51 -10.20
C PRO A 44 -2.65 -13.75 -10.70
N HIS A 45 -2.83 -13.86 -12.00
CA HIS A 45 -4.13 -14.08 -12.63
C HIS A 45 -3.99 -14.89 -13.93
N CYS A 46 -5.12 -15.39 -14.42
CA CYS A 46 -5.15 -16.14 -15.67
C CYS A 46 -4.88 -15.24 -16.88
N MET A 47 -4.05 -15.69 -17.81
CA MET A 47 -3.78 -14.95 -19.05
C MET A 47 -5.00 -14.89 -19.99
N GLY A 48 -5.94 -15.83 -19.88
CA GLY A 48 -7.19 -15.84 -20.66
C GLY A 48 -8.30 -15.05 -20.02
N CYS A 49 -8.86 -15.53 -18.89
CA CYS A 49 -10.04 -14.93 -18.26
C CYS A 49 -9.74 -13.80 -17.29
N LYS A 50 -8.47 -13.53 -16.96
CA LYS A 50 -8.01 -12.52 -15.99
C LYS A 50 -8.49 -12.72 -14.55
N ASN A 51 -9.14 -13.84 -14.23
CA ASN A 51 -9.50 -14.19 -12.87
C ASN A 51 -8.24 -14.43 -12.03
N MET A 52 -8.25 -13.92 -10.80
CA MET A 52 -7.10 -14.00 -9.90
C MET A 52 -6.80 -15.44 -9.49
N TRP A 53 -5.54 -15.79 -9.55
CA TRP A 53 -5.02 -17.06 -9.03
C TRP A 53 -4.56 -16.85 -7.59
N ASN A 54 -5.15 -17.62 -6.69
CA ASN A 54 -4.69 -17.63 -5.31
C ASN A 54 -3.31 -18.32 -5.20
N ARG A 55 -2.65 -18.08 -4.09
CA ARG A 55 -1.30 -18.61 -3.85
C ARG A 55 -1.26 -20.13 -3.90
N GLU A 56 -2.30 -20.81 -3.43
CA GLU A 56 -2.39 -22.26 -3.46
C GLU A 56 -2.33 -22.80 -4.88
N PHE A 57 -3.12 -22.22 -5.79
CA PHE A 57 -3.10 -22.60 -7.20
C PHE A 57 -1.73 -22.35 -7.84
N VAL A 58 -1.13 -21.18 -7.61
CA VAL A 58 0.22 -20.85 -8.11
C VAL A 58 1.25 -21.86 -7.59
N ASP A 59 1.13 -22.31 -6.34
CA ASP A 59 2.02 -23.30 -5.73
C ASP A 59 1.88 -24.70 -6.35
N THR A 60 0.77 -25.03 -7.02
CA THR A 60 0.57 -26.35 -7.69
C THR A 60 1.47 -26.53 -8.92
N PHE A 61 1.78 -25.46 -9.63
CA PHE A 61 2.54 -25.53 -10.87
C PHE A 61 3.92 -24.84 -10.80
N CYS A 62 4.11 -23.85 -9.94
CA CYS A 62 5.40 -23.21 -9.75
C CYS A 62 6.36 -24.08 -8.92
N THR A 63 7.62 -24.19 -9.37
CA THR A 63 8.66 -24.82 -8.56
C THR A 63 9.01 -23.96 -7.34
N LYS A 64 9.47 -24.58 -6.25
CA LYS A 64 9.95 -23.85 -5.06
C LYS A 64 11.08 -22.89 -5.41
N TYR A 65 11.98 -23.28 -6.32
CA TYR A 65 13.07 -22.43 -6.79
C TYR A 65 12.52 -21.17 -7.48
N PHE A 66 11.72 -21.33 -8.53
CA PHE A 66 11.12 -20.21 -9.27
C PHE A 66 10.39 -19.25 -8.35
N ARG A 67 9.56 -19.77 -7.47
CA ARG A 67 8.79 -18.97 -6.52
C ARG A 67 9.65 -18.17 -5.54
N ASN A 68 10.72 -18.81 -5.02
CA ASN A 68 11.55 -18.18 -3.98
C ASN A 68 12.67 -17.29 -4.56
N THR A 69 12.93 -17.36 -5.86
CA THR A 69 13.98 -16.56 -6.53
C THR A 69 13.37 -15.58 -7.52
N GLU A 70 12.94 -16.05 -8.69
CA GLU A 70 12.52 -15.18 -9.80
C GLU A 70 11.20 -14.45 -9.49
N LEU A 71 10.16 -15.18 -9.13
CA LEU A 71 8.85 -14.60 -8.82
C LEU A 71 8.94 -13.66 -7.60
N ARG A 72 9.74 -14.04 -6.60
CA ARG A 72 9.97 -13.20 -5.43
C ARG A 72 10.63 -11.88 -5.81
N ARG A 73 11.74 -11.89 -6.57
CA ARG A 73 12.44 -10.69 -7.01
C ARG A 73 11.55 -9.80 -7.88
N HIS A 74 10.80 -10.41 -8.78
CA HIS A 74 9.83 -9.70 -9.60
C HIS A 74 8.77 -9.00 -8.73
N ARG A 75 8.21 -9.69 -7.75
CA ARG A 75 7.24 -9.11 -6.80
C ARG A 75 7.85 -7.98 -5.98
N GLU A 76 9.07 -8.14 -5.45
CA GLU A 76 9.82 -7.10 -4.73
C GLU A 76 9.96 -5.84 -5.59
N THR A 77 10.28 -5.99 -6.87
CA THR A 77 10.41 -4.86 -7.81
C THR A 77 9.06 -4.18 -8.05
N ILE A 78 8.00 -4.93 -8.34
CA ILE A 78 6.66 -4.37 -8.56
C ILE A 78 6.17 -3.57 -7.34
N LEU A 79 6.31 -4.13 -6.16
CA LEU A 79 5.88 -3.46 -4.93
C LEU A 79 6.65 -2.16 -4.71
N PHE A 80 7.94 -2.15 -5.01
CA PHE A 80 8.76 -0.97 -4.90
C PHE A 80 8.39 0.10 -5.95
N GLU A 81 8.16 -0.30 -7.20
CA GLU A 81 7.70 0.65 -8.24
C GLU A 81 6.33 1.26 -7.89
N ARG A 82 5.42 0.49 -7.30
CA ARG A 82 4.14 1.01 -6.78
C ARG A 82 4.35 2.07 -5.69
N GLU A 83 5.32 1.88 -4.80
CA GLU A 83 5.63 2.87 -3.76
C GLU A 83 6.35 4.10 -4.32
N LYS A 84 7.20 3.94 -5.35
CA LYS A 84 7.85 5.08 -6.04
C LYS A 84 6.84 6.09 -6.58
N VAL A 85 5.75 5.60 -7.16
CA VAL A 85 4.65 6.43 -7.68
C VAL A 85 4.05 7.32 -6.59
N ARG A 86 4.10 6.88 -5.32
CA ARG A 86 3.54 7.60 -4.17
C ARG A 86 4.58 8.47 -3.44
N MET A 87 5.84 8.47 -3.84
CA MET A 87 6.88 9.29 -3.23
C MET A 87 6.64 10.80 -3.34
N PRO A 88 6.14 11.35 -4.46
CA PRO A 88 5.81 12.77 -4.53
C PRO A 88 4.80 13.21 -3.46
N GLU A 89 3.76 12.40 -3.20
CA GLU A 89 2.78 12.67 -2.14
C GLU A 89 3.42 12.66 -0.74
N THR A 90 4.49 11.90 -0.57
CA THR A 90 5.21 11.74 0.70
C THR A 90 6.20 12.88 0.96
N GLN A 91 6.57 13.66 -0.06
CA GLN A 91 7.64 14.65 0.05
C GLN A 91 7.36 15.72 1.12
N HIS A 92 6.12 16.19 1.25
CA HIS A 92 5.74 17.15 2.29
C HIS A 92 6.09 16.64 3.70
N GLU A 93 5.83 15.37 3.96
CA GLU A 93 6.14 14.75 5.24
C GLU A 93 7.65 14.65 5.47
N VAL A 94 8.39 14.32 4.41
CA VAL A 94 9.86 14.27 4.45
C VAL A 94 10.46 15.65 4.75
N GLU A 95 9.96 16.70 4.07
CA GLU A 95 10.39 18.08 4.30
C GLU A 95 10.06 18.53 5.73
N ARG A 96 8.86 18.19 6.23
CA ARG A 96 8.44 18.47 7.60
C ARG A 96 9.37 17.79 8.62
N ILE A 97 9.69 16.52 8.44
CA ILE A 97 10.59 15.78 9.33
C ILE A 97 12.01 16.38 9.29
N ARG A 98 12.51 16.78 8.11
CA ARG A 98 13.79 17.47 8.01
C ARG A 98 13.80 18.80 8.75
N ALA A 99 12.74 19.60 8.60
CA ALA A 99 12.60 20.88 9.32
C ALA A 99 12.60 20.65 10.83
N MET A 100 11.82 19.69 11.33
CA MET A 100 11.83 19.33 12.75
C MET A 100 13.21 18.92 13.26
N ARG A 101 13.98 18.14 12.47
CA ARG A 101 15.34 17.72 12.82
C ARG A 101 16.30 18.91 12.88
N LYS A 102 16.20 19.85 11.92
CA LYS A 102 17.00 21.10 11.94
C LYS A 102 16.69 21.91 13.22
N ILE A 103 15.41 22.05 13.57
CA ILE A 103 15.02 22.77 14.78
C ILE A 103 15.50 22.05 16.06
N HIS A 104 15.41 20.73 16.12
CA HIS A 104 15.96 19.98 17.25
C HIS A 104 17.48 20.19 17.41
N PHE A 105 18.19 20.24 16.30
CA PHE A 105 19.64 20.54 16.33
C PHE A 105 19.88 21.96 16.90
N ILE A 106 19.12 22.97 16.44
CA ILE A 106 19.22 24.35 16.93
C ILE A 106 18.93 24.41 18.44
N ILE A 107 17.83 23.77 18.89
CA ILE A 107 17.48 23.70 20.31
C ILE A 107 18.61 23.07 21.15
N ASN A 108 19.23 22.00 20.66
CA ASN A 108 20.33 21.35 21.39
C ASN A 108 21.57 22.25 21.45
N GLU A 109 21.85 23.04 20.41
CA GLU A 109 22.93 24.00 20.40
C GLU A 109 22.65 25.17 21.36
N GLN A 110 21.43 25.70 21.32
CA GLN A 110 20.97 26.74 22.25
C GLN A 110 21.05 26.27 23.71
N ARG A 111 20.69 25.01 23.99
CA ARG A 111 20.81 24.41 25.34
C ARG A 111 22.26 24.35 25.79
N ARG A 112 23.20 23.93 24.92
CA ARG A 112 24.61 23.93 25.25
C ARG A 112 25.10 25.32 25.57
N ARG A 113 24.81 26.29 24.74
CA ARG A 113 25.18 27.68 24.95
C ARG A 113 24.58 28.26 26.25
N LEU A 114 23.35 27.90 26.57
CA LEU A 114 22.71 28.32 27.83
C LEU A 114 23.47 27.78 29.05
N ILE A 115 23.91 26.52 29.02
CA ILE A 115 24.73 25.91 30.09
C ILE A 115 26.06 26.65 30.23
N GLU A 116 26.74 26.96 29.12
CA GLU A 116 28.01 27.69 29.13
C GLU A 116 27.84 29.09 29.69
N LEU A 117 26.77 29.83 29.33
CA LEU A 117 26.46 31.15 29.89
C LEU A 117 26.15 31.09 31.38
N HIS A 118 25.40 30.09 31.83
CA HIS A 118 25.13 29.91 33.24
C HIS A 118 26.42 29.66 34.05
N GLN A 119 27.34 28.83 33.49
CA GLN A 119 28.65 28.60 34.13
C GLN A 119 29.52 29.87 34.16
N LYS A 120 29.55 30.63 33.04
CA LYS A 120 30.27 31.90 32.93
C LYS A 120 29.87 32.94 33.97
N HIS A 121 28.55 33.00 34.20
CA HIS A 121 27.96 33.97 35.14
C HIS A 121 27.75 33.42 36.56
N GLY A 122 28.19 32.19 36.85
CA GLY A 122 28.07 31.57 38.18
C GLY A 122 26.63 31.34 38.62
N ILE A 123 25.69 31.23 37.66
CA ILE A 123 24.27 31.05 37.92
C ILE A 123 24.00 29.55 38.05
N TYR A 124 23.93 29.05 39.29
CA TYR A 124 23.53 27.66 39.56
C TYR A 124 22.04 27.61 39.87
N VAL A 125 21.30 26.75 39.20
CA VAL A 125 19.87 26.54 39.49
C VAL A 125 19.72 25.76 40.81
N PRO A 126 18.76 26.16 41.69
CA PRO A 126 17.64 27.06 41.50
C PRO A 126 17.96 28.55 41.81
N VAL A 127 17.51 29.44 40.93
CA VAL A 127 17.65 30.87 41.06
C VAL A 127 16.90 31.31 42.31
N THR A 128 17.61 31.70 43.38
CA THR A 128 17.03 32.53 44.43
C THR A 128 16.82 33.92 43.88
N ASN A 129 15.65 34.51 44.10
CA ASN A 129 15.02 35.63 43.40
C ASN A 129 15.77 36.98 43.36
N ASN A 130 17.09 37.06 43.55
CA ASN A 130 17.81 38.35 43.71
C ASN A 130 19.07 38.51 42.82
N ILE A 131 19.33 37.60 41.87
CA ILE A 131 20.45 37.80 40.94
C ILE A 131 19.86 38.31 39.62
N PRO A 132 20.28 39.48 39.11
CA PRO A 132 19.84 39.97 37.80
C PRO A 132 20.34 38.98 36.73
N ILE A 133 19.43 38.47 35.90
CA ILE A 133 19.76 37.56 34.80
C ILE A 133 20.38 38.42 33.70
N PRO A 134 21.59 38.08 33.19
CA PRO A 134 22.21 38.79 32.08
C PRO A 134 21.31 38.80 30.84
N ASP A 135 21.34 39.90 30.09
CA ASP A 135 20.53 40.08 28.89
C ASP A 135 20.81 38.96 27.84
N GLU A 136 22.07 38.54 27.72
CA GLU A 136 22.47 37.39 26.83
C GLU A 136 21.71 36.10 27.13
N ILE A 137 21.35 35.84 28.39
CA ILE A 137 20.60 34.66 28.81
C ILE A 137 19.10 34.86 28.54
N LEU A 138 18.59 36.07 28.68
CA LEU A 138 17.18 36.39 28.39
C LEU A 138 16.92 36.24 26.88
N GLU A 139 17.75 36.85 26.06
CA GLU A 139 17.69 36.75 24.58
C GLU A 139 17.72 35.28 24.12
N LEU A 140 18.69 34.48 24.63
CA LEU A 140 18.79 33.08 24.28
C LEU A 140 17.58 32.27 24.71
N ARG A 141 16.95 32.59 25.85
CA ARG A 141 15.69 31.92 26.27
C ARG A 141 14.51 32.28 25.37
N GLU A 142 14.41 33.50 24.90
CA GLU A 142 13.39 33.92 23.93
C GLU A 142 13.56 33.19 22.61
N ASP A 143 14.81 33.10 22.09
CA ASP A 143 15.14 32.34 20.90
C ASP A 143 14.79 30.85 21.04
N MET A 144 15.09 30.27 22.21
CA MET A 144 14.71 28.89 22.50
C MET A 144 13.21 28.68 22.52
N GLU A 145 12.47 29.61 23.16
CA GLU A 145 11.02 29.53 23.19
C GLU A 145 10.40 29.62 21.79
N GLN A 146 10.94 30.48 20.94
CA GLN A 146 10.53 30.56 19.54
C GLN A 146 10.81 29.24 18.80
N SER A 147 12.00 28.65 19.00
CA SER A 147 12.34 27.34 18.41
C SER A 147 11.40 26.23 18.87
N TYR A 148 11.01 26.21 20.15
CA TYR A 148 10.03 25.25 20.66
C TYR A 148 8.62 25.46 20.09
N ARG A 149 8.16 26.71 19.96
CA ARG A 149 6.86 27.02 19.34
C ARG A 149 6.82 26.55 17.90
N GLU A 150 7.89 26.76 17.14
CA GLU A 150 7.98 26.31 15.75
C GLU A 150 8.01 24.77 15.67
N LEU A 151 8.75 24.09 16.55
CA LEU A 151 8.77 22.65 16.63
C LEU A 151 7.36 22.08 16.92
N GLU A 152 6.63 22.70 17.84
CA GLU A 152 5.30 22.26 18.21
C GLU A 152 4.29 22.50 17.08
N ARG A 153 4.41 23.64 16.37
CA ARG A 153 3.63 23.92 15.17
C ARG A 153 3.81 22.82 14.12
N LEU A 154 5.06 22.41 13.85
CA LEU A 154 5.34 21.34 12.88
C LEU A 154 4.85 19.97 13.38
N ARG A 155 4.87 19.69 14.68
CA ARG A 155 4.35 18.42 15.24
C ARG A 155 2.85 18.25 15.03
N HIS A 156 2.09 19.33 15.19
CA HIS A 156 0.63 19.31 15.05
C HIS A 156 0.15 19.46 13.60
N GLY A 157 1.00 19.20 12.62
CA GLY A 157 0.64 19.25 11.20
C GLY A 157 0.53 20.67 10.65
N GLY A 158 1.11 21.64 11.35
CA GLY A 158 1.28 22.99 10.81
C GLY A 158 2.07 22.91 9.52
N GLU A 159 1.49 23.42 8.44
CA GLU A 159 2.18 23.52 7.16
C GLU A 159 3.47 24.34 7.32
N LEU A 160 4.54 23.89 6.70
CA LEU A 160 5.65 24.77 6.41
C LEU A 160 5.05 25.99 5.72
N VAL A 161 5.19 27.19 6.31
CA VAL A 161 4.65 28.43 5.77
C VAL A 161 5.25 28.70 4.40
N ILE A 162 4.70 28.09 3.38
CA ILE A 162 5.02 28.35 1.99
C ILE A 162 3.74 28.06 1.19
N GLY A 163 2.95 29.09 0.93
CA GLY A 163 1.94 29.15 -0.10
C GLY A 163 0.77 28.15 0.01
N GLU A 164 -0.41 28.67 -0.07
CA GLU A 164 -1.73 28.09 0.21
C GLU A 164 -2.25 27.02 -0.76
N GLU A 165 -1.44 26.46 -1.66
CA GLU A 165 -1.88 25.38 -2.57
C GLU A 165 -1.02 24.13 -2.42
N PRO A 166 -1.61 22.92 -2.58
CA PRO A 166 -0.84 21.68 -2.60
C PRO A 166 0.19 21.78 -3.74
N ARG A 167 1.47 21.79 -3.37
CA ARG A 167 2.58 21.93 -4.31
C ARG A 167 2.49 20.83 -5.36
N LYS A 168 2.41 21.23 -6.62
CA LYS A 168 2.53 20.30 -7.74
C LYS A 168 4.00 20.00 -7.94
N PHE A 169 4.37 18.73 -7.87
CA PHE A 169 5.70 18.28 -8.21
C PHE A 169 5.79 18.07 -9.72
N VAL A 170 6.76 18.73 -10.33
CA VAL A 170 6.90 18.76 -11.78
C VAL A 170 7.77 17.62 -12.27
N ARG A 171 8.86 17.31 -11.55
CA ARG A 171 9.86 16.34 -12.00
C ARG A 171 10.70 15.84 -10.83
N LYS A 172 11.30 14.64 -11.00
CA LYS A 172 12.30 14.11 -10.08
C LYS A 172 13.53 15.02 -10.06
N CYS A 173 14.11 15.22 -8.87
CA CYS A 173 15.37 15.98 -8.72
C CYS A 173 16.49 15.31 -9.51
N PRO A 174 17.26 16.07 -10.31
CA PRO A 174 18.36 15.51 -11.12
C PRO A 174 19.64 15.23 -10.32
N THR A 175 19.75 15.71 -9.07
CA THR A 175 20.90 15.42 -8.22
C THR A 175 21.00 13.92 -7.94
N GLU A 176 22.14 13.31 -8.20
CA GLU A 176 22.37 11.86 -8.27
C GLU A 176 21.98 11.11 -6.99
N GLU A 177 22.25 11.68 -5.83
CA GLU A 177 21.91 11.07 -4.52
C GLU A 177 20.56 11.55 -3.94
N CYS A 178 19.90 12.51 -4.60
CA CYS A 178 18.66 13.07 -4.12
C CYS A 178 17.45 12.26 -4.61
N LYS A 179 16.63 11.78 -3.67
CA LYS A 179 15.40 11.04 -3.94
C LYS A 179 14.17 11.93 -3.96
N GLY A 180 14.34 13.25 -3.94
CA GLY A 180 13.26 14.24 -3.94
C GLY A 180 12.72 14.60 -5.31
N PHE A 181 11.75 15.50 -5.29
CA PHE A 181 11.08 16.03 -6.47
C PHE A 181 11.13 17.56 -6.46
N MET A 182 11.17 18.16 -7.64
CA MET A 182 11.14 19.61 -7.83
C MET A 182 9.68 20.09 -7.88
N ASN A 183 9.43 21.23 -7.25
CA ASN A 183 8.16 21.94 -7.34
C ASN A 183 8.07 22.80 -8.63
N GLU A 184 6.98 23.56 -8.79
CA GLU A 184 6.76 24.45 -9.96
C GLU A 184 7.83 25.53 -10.11
N ASN A 185 8.52 25.91 -9.03
CA ASN A 185 9.61 26.89 -9.02
C ASN A 185 10.98 26.23 -9.27
N TRP A 186 11.03 24.98 -9.73
CA TRP A 186 12.24 24.22 -9.97
C TRP A 186 13.15 24.10 -8.74
N PHE A 187 12.57 24.12 -7.57
CA PHE A 187 13.21 23.96 -6.29
C PHE A 187 12.94 22.57 -5.71
N CYS A 188 13.97 21.89 -5.23
CA CYS A 188 13.87 20.64 -4.51
C CYS A 188 14.06 20.84 -3.01
N GLY A 189 13.01 20.67 -2.21
CA GLY A 189 13.08 20.82 -0.75
C GLY A 189 13.86 19.72 -0.02
N LEU A 190 14.30 18.63 -0.72
CA LEU A 190 15.15 17.61 -0.12
C LEU A 190 16.66 17.95 -0.17
N CYS A 191 17.15 18.57 -1.21
CA CYS A 191 18.56 18.94 -1.32
C CYS A 191 18.77 20.46 -1.29
N ASP A 192 17.70 21.22 -1.07
CA ASP A 192 17.67 22.68 -1.09
C ASP A 192 18.27 23.28 -2.39
N GLY A 193 18.17 22.52 -3.51
CA GLY A 193 18.73 22.88 -4.81
C GLY A 193 17.72 23.62 -5.70
N HIS A 194 18.19 24.67 -6.37
CA HIS A 194 17.48 25.34 -7.46
C HIS A 194 17.98 24.82 -8.82
N PHE A 195 17.06 24.59 -9.74
CA PHE A 195 17.37 24.01 -11.04
C PHE A 195 16.84 24.87 -12.17
N CYS A 196 17.52 24.85 -13.30
CA CYS A 196 17.13 25.59 -14.47
C CYS A 196 15.98 24.90 -15.21
N GLU A 197 14.92 25.62 -15.53
CA GLU A 197 13.78 25.08 -16.28
C GLU A 197 14.10 24.73 -17.74
N HIS A 198 15.19 25.31 -18.28
CA HIS A 198 15.58 25.13 -19.68
C HIS A 198 16.49 23.90 -19.88
N CYS A 199 17.52 23.72 -19.02
CA CYS A 199 18.47 22.62 -19.15
C CYS A 199 18.35 21.55 -18.06
N ASN A 200 17.54 21.78 -17.01
CA ASN A 200 17.38 20.89 -15.85
C ASN A 200 18.65 20.69 -15.01
N GLU A 201 19.65 21.56 -15.18
CA GLU A 201 20.87 21.55 -14.37
C GLU A 201 20.74 22.43 -13.14
N LYS A 202 21.56 22.18 -12.13
CA LYS A 202 21.60 22.98 -10.90
C LYS A 202 22.08 24.39 -11.22
N ILE A 203 21.35 25.40 -10.75
CA ILE A 203 21.73 26.80 -10.90
C ILE A 203 22.83 27.11 -9.88
N GLU A 204 24.03 27.53 -10.38
CA GLU A 204 25.12 28.10 -9.64
C GLU A 204 25.37 29.55 -10.10
N ASP A 205 26.20 30.31 -9.38
CA ASP A 205 26.32 31.78 -9.51
C ASP A 205 26.51 32.33 -10.94
N ASP A 206 27.03 31.58 -11.88
CA ASP A 206 27.22 31.98 -13.28
C ASP A 206 26.60 30.95 -14.26
N HIS A 207 25.40 30.43 -13.97
CA HIS A 207 24.79 29.39 -14.77
C HIS A 207 24.53 29.80 -16.23
N VAL A 208 25.18 29.11 -17.15
CA VAL A 208 24.95 29.19 -18.60
C VAL A 208 24.40 27.84 -19.09
N CYS A 209 23.23 27.85 -19.69
CA CYS A 209 22.63 26.63 -20.20
C CYS A 209 23.46 25.97 -21.29
N ASP A 210 23.75 24.68 -21.16
CA ASP A 210 24.33 23.89 -22.25
C ASP A 210 23.31 23.75 -23.39
N PRO A 211 23.62 24.13 -24.64
CA PRO A 211 22.75 24.07 -25.79
C PRO A 211 22.20 22.66 -26.08
N ASP A 212 22.96 21.62 -25.81
CA ASP A 212 22.55 20.24 -26.06
C ASP A 212 21.62 19.72 -24.96
N ALA A 213 21.83 20.13 -23.71
CA ALA A 213 20.91 19.88 -22.60
C ALA A 213 19.55 20.59 -22.85
N VAL A 214 19.55 21.83 -23.35
CA VAL A 214 18.34 22.57 -23.71
C VAL A 214 17.57 21.86 -24.82
N LYS A 215 18.23 21.46 -25.92
CA LYS A 215 17.58 20.69 -27.00
C LYS A 215 16.97 19.39 -26.51
N THR A 216 17.66 18.68 -25.64
CA THR A 216 17.17 17.45 -25.03
C THR A 216 15.91 17.71 -24.20
N MET A 217 15.91 18.79 -23.42
CA MET A 217 14.75 19.20 -22.62
C MET A 217 13.56 19.63 -23.49
N GLU A 218 13.79 20.33 -24.59
CA GLU A 218 12.74 20.71 -25.56
C GLU A 218 12.12 19.50 -26.22
N LEU A 219 12.91 18.52 -26.65
CA LEU A 219 12.42 17.26 -27.18
C LEU A 219 11.57 16.48 -26.14
N LEU A 220 12.06 16.39 -24.92
CA LEU A 220 11.31 15.74 -23.83
C LEU A 220 10.00 16.48 -23.51
N LYS A 221 9.99 17.82 -23.48
CA LYS A 221 8.79 18.63 -23.23
C LYS A 221 7.72 18.46 -24.33
N LYS A 222 8.14 18.23 -25.56
CA LYS A 222 7.21 18.13 -26.72
C LYS A 222 6.40 16.86 -26.67
N ASP A 223 7.01 15.74 -26.32
CA ASP A 223 6.41 14.39 -26.42
C ASP A 223 6.03 13.78 -25.07
N THR A 224 6.34 14.45 -23.96
CA THR A 224 6.08 13.94 -22.61
C THR A 224 5.46 14.99 -21.70
N LYS A 225 4.56 14.55 -20.79
CA LYS A 225 4.04 15.37 -19.69
C LYS A 225 4.04 14.57 -18.40
N PRO A 226 4.29 15.23 -17.26
CA PRO A 226 4.17 14.54 -15.97
C PRO A 226 2.69 14.27 -15.65
N CYS A 227 2.43 13.12 -15.07
CA CYS A 227 1.12 12.82 -14.50
C CYS A 227 0.78 13.84 -13.40
N PRO A 228 -0.40 14.45 -13.39
CA PRO A 228 -0.75 15.48 -12.41
C PRO A 228 -0.87 14.95 -10.97
N LYS A 229 -0.98 13.62 -10.81
CA LYS A 229 -1.09 12.99 -9.49
C LYS A 229 0.25 12.49 -8.96
N CYS A 230 1.02 11.76 -9.76
CA CYS A 230 2.24 11.07 -9.28
C CYS A 230 3.55 11.61 -9.90
N GLY A 231 3.48 12.58 -10.81
CA GLY A 231 4.67 13.16 -11.45
C GLY A 231 5.39 12.25 -12.46
N THR A 232 4.93 11.01 -12.64
CA THR A 232 5.52 10.09 -13.64
C THR A 232 5.39 10.68 -15.03
N VAL A 233 6.51 10.70 -15.75
CA VAL A 233 6.56 11.22 -17.11
C VAL A 233 5.86 10.25 -18.06
N ILE A 234 4.81 10.74 -18.72
CA ILE A 234 3.99 9.98 -19.67
C ILE A 234 4.28 10.49 -21.06
N GLN A 235 4.54 9.57 -21.98
CA GLN A 235 4.72 9.86 -23.39
C GLN A 235 3.41 9.66 -24.15
N LYS A 236 3.02 10.64 -24.96
CA LYS A 236 1.88 10.51 -25.86
C LYS A 236 2.35 10.02 -27.23
N LEU A 237 2.04 8.78 -27.56
CA LEU A 237 2.40 8.18 -28.84
C LEU A 237 1.42 8.62 -29.95
N SER A 238 0.11 8.61 -29.68
CA SER A 238 -0.96 9.03 -30.61
C SER A 238 -2.31 9.00 -29.89
N GLY A 239 -3.37 9.58 -30.48
CA GLY A 239 -4.73 9.40 -29.99
C GLY A 239 -5.34 10.62 -29.27
N CYS A 240 -6.39 10.38 -28.47
CA CYS A 240 -7.20 11.43 -27.85
C CYS A 240 -6.45 12.17 -26.73
N SER A 241 -7.04 13.29 -26.27
CA SER A 241 -6.45 14.08 -25.19
C SER A 241 -6.59 13.44 -23.82
N GLN A 242 -7.48 12.47 -23.65
CA GLN A 242 -7.63 11.77 -22.38
C GLN A 242 -6.53 10.72 -22.20
N MET A 243 -5.66 10.97 -21.24
CA MET A 243 -4.54 10.09 -20.89
C MET A 243 -4.84 9.31 -19.63
N TRP A 244 -4.19 8.16 -19.51
CA TRP A 244 -4.27 7.29 -18.36
C TRP A 244 -2.86 7.00 -17.84
N CYS A 245 -2.61 7.32 -16.58
CA CYS A 245 -1.34 6.99 -15.96
C CYS A 245 -1.32 5.49 -15.59
N PRO A 246 -0.41 4.69 -16.15
CA PRO A 246 -0.33 3.26 -15.84
C PRO A 246 0.10 2.99 -14.40
N ASP A 247 0.84 3.92 -13.78
CA ASP A 247 1.41 3.74 -12.45
C ASP A 247 0.40 4.05 -11.33
N CYS A 248 -0.21 5.25 -11.35
CA CYS A 248 -1.14 5.67 -10.30
C CYS A 248 -2.62 5.51 -10.68
N HIS A 249 -2.91 5.00 -11.88
CA HIS A 249 -4.25 4.75 -12.41
C HIS A 249 -5.17 5.97 -12.44
N THR A 250 -4.58 7.14 -12.66
CA THR A 250 -5.31 8.40 -12.74
C THR A 250 -5.54 8.80 -14.21
N ALA A 251 -6.78 9.14 -14.56
CA ALA A 251 -7.11 9.73 -15.84
C ALA A 251 -6.95 11.25 -15.79
N PHE A 252 -6.41 11.85 -16.86
CA PHE A 252 -6.25 13.29 -16.97
C PHE A 252 -6.27 13.75 -18.43
N ASP A 253 -6.62 15.01 -18.65
CA ASP A 253 -6.56 15.62 -19.99
C ASP A 253 -5.13 16.04 -20.31
N TRP A 254 -4.63 15.60 -21.48
CA TRP A 254 -3.26 15.87 -21.93
C TRP A 254 -2.99 17.37 -22.15
N ARG A 255 -3.98 18.16 -22.55
CA ARG A 255 -3.78 19.59 -22.84
C ARG A 255 -3.76 20.42 -21.56
N THR A 256 -4.72 20.17 -20.68
CA THR A 256 -4.93 20.98 -19.47
C THR A 256 -4.17 20.45 -18.25
N GLY A 257 -3.81 19.15 -18.24
CA GLY A 257 -3.24 18.48 -17.07
C GLY A 257 -4.24 18.24 -15.94
N GLN A 258 -5.54 18.54 -16.15
CA GLN A 258 -6.55 18.35 -15.12
C GLN A 258 -6.93 16.88 -14.98
N ILE A 259 -7.11 16.44 -13.72
CA ILE A 259 -7.56 15.09 -13.41
C ILE A 259 -9.03 14.96 -13.82
N GLU A 260 -9.33 13.92 -14.59
CA GLU A 260 -10.68 13.60 -15.03
C GLU A 260 -11.30 12.53 -14.13
N THR A 261 -12.42 12.88 -13.50
CA THR A 261 -13.20 11.97 -12.63
C THR A 261 -14.47 11.46 -13.32
N GLY A 262 -14.76 11.92 -14.54
CA GLY A 262 -15.93 11.58 -15.30
C GLY A 262 -15.83 10.24 -16.05
N ARG A 263 -16.54 10.13 -17.18
CA ARG A 263 -16.52 8.93 -18.02
C ARG A 263 -15.18 8.78 -18.73
N ILE A 264 -14.39 7.78 -18.34
CA ILE A 264 -13.07 7.52 -18.89
C ILE A 264 -13.20 6.61 -20.12
N HIS A 265 -12.73 7.07 -21.26
CA HIS A 265 -12.77 6.36 -22.55
C HIS A 265 -11.42 5.78 -22.97
N ASN A 266 -10.37 5.97 -22.17
CA ASN A 266 -9.03 5.49 -22.50
C ASN A 266 -9.00 3.95 -22.54
N PRO A 267 -8.46 3.33 -23.62
CA PRO A 267 -8.42 1.88 -23.78
C PRO A 267 -7.72 1.16 -22.63
N HIS A 268 -6.62 1.72 -22.11
CA HIS A 268 -5.88 1.15 -20.96
C HIS A 268 -6.71 1.16 -19.67
N TYR A 269 -7.54 2.17 -19.46
CA TYR A 269 -8.50 2.17 -18.35
C TYR A 269 -9.57 1.09 -18.50
N MET A 270 -10.09 0.91 -19.72
CA MET A 270 -11.09 -0.12 -20.00
C MET A 270 -10.54 -1.52 -19.77
N GLU A 271 -9.29 -1.76 -20.15
CA GLU A 271 -8.57 -3.00 -19.90
C GLU A 271 -8.36 -3.24 -18.39
N PHE A 272 -7.92 -2.21 -17.67
CA PHE A 272 -7.78 -2.22 -16.21
C PHE A 272 -9.12 -2.50 -15.49
N LYS A 273 -10.22 -1.87 -15.95
CA LYS A 273 -11.55 -2.06 -15.36
C LYS A 273 -12.12 -3.45 -15.63
N ARG A 274 -11.90 -4.03 -16.82
CA ARG A 274 -12.32 -5.40 -17.14
C ARG A 274 -11.73 -6.45 -16.20
N GLY A 275 -10.53 -6.24 -15.68
CA GLY A 275 -9.89 -7.13 -14.72
C GLY A 275 -10.43 -7.02 -13.28
N ARG A 276 -11.27 -6.04 -12.94
CA ARG A 276 -11.74 -5.77 -11.57
C ARG A 276 -13.24 -5.95 -11.31
N ILE A 277 -14.04 -6.19 -12.34
CA ILE A 277 -15.48 -6.35 -12.15
C ILE A 277 -15.82 -7.84 -11.96
N SER A 278 -15.84 -8.28 -10.73
CA SER A 278 -16.76 -9.32 -10.30
C SER A 278 -18.13 -8.62 -10.11
N SER A 279 -19.01 -8.77 -11.09
CA SER A 279 -20.37 -8.26 -11.02
C SER A 279 -21.16 -9.13 -10.04
N ARG A 280 -21.40 -8.63 -8.83
CA ARG A 280 -22.57 -9.03 -8.08
C ARG A 280 -23.76 -8.32 -8.71
N GLU A 281 -24.70 -9.06 -9.22
CA GLU A 281 -25.98 -8.52 -9.68
C GLU A 281 -26.75 -7.96 -8.48
N HIS A 282 -27.42 -6.83 -8.67
CA HIS A 282 -28.19 -6.11 -7.64
C HIS A 282 -29.51 -6.80 -7.22
N ALA A 283 -29.64 -8.10 -7.48
CA ALA A 283 -30.86 -8.88 -7.19
C ALA A 283 -30.67 -9.94 -6.10
N ASP A 284 -29.47 -10.09 -5.52
CA ASP A 284 -29.30 -10.96 -4.38
C ASP A 284 -29.88 -10.27 -3.14
N ILE A 285 -30.94 -10.87 -2.60
CA ILE A 285 -31.51 -10.55 -1.29
C ILE A 285 -30.34 -10.57 -0.29
N PRO A 286 -30.11 -9.52 0.49
CA PRO A 286 -29.07 -9.55 1.50
C PRO A 286 -29.35 -10.75 2.41
N CYS A 287 -28.47 -11.75 2.43
CA CYS A 287 -28.49 -12.80 3.43
C CYS A 287 -28.64 -12.12 4.79
N GLY A 288 -29.69 -12.47 5.56
CA GLY A 288 -30.06 -11.72 6.76
C GLY A 288 -29.05 -11.75 7.90
N GLY A 289 -27.82 -12.21 7.66
CA GLY A 289 -26.75 -12.35 8.64
C GLY A 289 -27.10 -13.34 9.77
N VAL A 290 -26.25 -13.39 10.79
CA VAL A 290 -26.50 -14.23 11.97
C VAL A 290 -27.72 -13.75 12.71
N PRO A 291 -28.75 -14.64 13.02
CA PRO A 291 -29.92 -14.25 13.78
C PRO A 291 -29.52 -13.68 15.15
N SER A 292 -30.24 -12.64 15.58
CA SER A 292 -29.96 -12.04 16.89
C SER A 292 -30.30 -13.00 18.04
N PHE A 293 -29.61 -12.89 19.16
CA PHE A 293 -29.92 -13.68 20.37
C PHE A 293 -31.35 -13.49 20.84
N ARG A 294 -32.01 -12.36 20.55
CA ARG A 294 -33.40 -12.11 20.86
C ARG A 294 -34.32 -12.97 20.00
N GLU A 295 -34.06 -13.06 18.70
CA GLU A 295 -34.80 -13.90 17.77
C GLU A 295 -34.69 -15.38 18.18
N LEU A 296 -33.51 -15.88 18.47
CA LEU A 296 -33.27 -17.25 18.90
C LEU A 296 -33.97 -17.59 20.24
N ARG A 297 -33.97 -16.67 21.20
CA ARG A 297 -34.71 -16.85 22.47
C ARG A 297 -36.20 -16.89 22.31
N GLN A 298 -36.78 -16.12 21.36
CA GLN A 298 -38.21 -16.12 21.11
C GLN A 298 -38.71 -17.46 20.62
N ILE A 299 -37.91 -18.27 19.97
CA ILE A 299 -38.24 -19.64 19.50
C ILE A 299 -37.71 -20.72 20.44
N ASN A 300 -37.25 -20.36 21.67
CA ASN A 300 -36.72 -21.28 22.65
C ASN A 300 -35.56 -22.14 22.09
N ALA A 301 -34.63 -21.52 21.34
CA ALA A 301 -33.51 -22.23 20.74
C ALA A 301 -32.69 -22.99 21.79
N PRO A 302 -32.26 -24.24 21.53
CA PRO A 302 -31.38 -25.01 22.41
C PRO A 302 -30.03 -24.34 22.64
N ASP A 303 -29.35 -24.74 23.73
CA ASP A 303 -28.05 -24.21 24.10
C ASP A 303 -27.00 -24.35 22.99
N ASP A 304 -27.03 -25.45 22.25
CA ASP A 304 -26.06 -25.70 21.16
C ASP A 304 -26.25 -24.69 20.00
N VAL A 305 -27.50 -24.33 19.65
CA VAL A 305 -27.78 -23.28 18.66
C VAL A 305 -27.33 -21.92 19.17
N MET A 306 -27.54 -21.63 20.45
CA MET A 306 -27.11 -20.39 21.08
C MET A 306 -25.56 -20.27 21.10
N ARG A 307 -24.86 -21.39 21.38
CA ARG A 307 -23.39 -21.45 21.32
C ARG A 307 -22.89 -21.24 19.90
N PHE A 308 -23.52 -21.88 18.92
CA PHE A 308 -23.14 -21.70 17.52
C PHE A 308 -23.27 -20.24 17.11
N ALA A 309 -24.40 -19.59 17.42
CA ALA A 309 -24.56 -18.16 17.16
C ALA A 309 -23.50 -17.30 17.87
N MET A 310 -23.15 -17.64 19.13
CA MET A 310 -22.11 -16.93 19.89
C MET A 310 -20.74 -17.02 19.21
N VAL A 311 -20.38 -18.21 18.70
CA VAL A 311 -19.11 -18.43 17.97
C VAL A 311 -19.08 -17.58 16.69
N LEU A 312 -20.17 -17.53 15.92
CA LEU A 312 -20.23 -16.69 14.71
C LEU A 312 -20.09 -15.20 15.03
N TYR A 313 -20.72 -14.69 16.07
CA TYR A 313 -20.55 -13.31 16.54
C TYR A 313 -19.14 -13.03 17.03
N GLN A 314 -18.49 -14.00 17.69
CA GLN A 314 -17.09 -13.87 18.12
C GLN A 314 -16.16 -13.82 16.91
N LEU A 315 -16.38 -14.68 15.90
CA LEU A 315 -15.58 -14.67 14.67
C LEU A 315 -15.73 -13.35 13.91
N ASP A 316 -16.94 -12.80 13.80
CA ASP A 316 -17.18 -11.50 13.15
C ASP A 316 -16.42 -10.37 13.87
N ARG A 317 -16.46 -10.35 15.19
CA ARG A 317 -15.69 -9.40 16.00
C ARG A 317 -14.17 -9.57 15.80
N ASP A 318 -13.65 -10.80 15.87
CA ASP A 318 -12.24 -11.09 15.68
C ASP A 318 -11.77 -10.78 14.26
N LEU A 319 -12.65 -10.96 13.25
CA LEU A 319 -12.41 -10.57 11.88
C LEU A 319 -12.16 -9.06 11.78
N ILE A 320 -13.01 -8.25 12.38
CA ILE A 320 -12.89 -6.78 12.38
C ILE A 320 -11.62 -6.33 13.11
N TYR A 321 -11.36 -6.84 14.32
CA TYR A 321 -10.30 -6.33 15.19
C TYR A 321 -8.91 -6.90 14.90
N ARG A 322 -8.81 -8.15 14.43
CA ARG A 322 -7.51 -8.83 14.24
C ARG A 322 -7.09 -8.97 12.79
N TYR A 323 -8.05 -9.13 11.88
CA TYR A 323 -7.82 -9.48 10.49
C TYR A 323 -8.53 -8.54 9.51
N GLY A 324 -9.14 -7.46 9.99
CA GLY A 324 -9.74 -6.42 9.14
C GLY A 324 -8.69 -5.62 8.37
N ASP A 325 -9.13 -4.65 7.61
CA ASP A 325 -8.31 -3.83 6.69
C ASP A 325 -7.21 -2.97 7.38
N MET A 326 -6.99 -3.15 8.70
CA MET A 326 -5.91 -2.49 9.47
C MET A 326 -4.51 -2.72 8.86
N TYR A 327 -4.36 -3.71 7.97
CA TYR A 327 -3.09 -3.99 7.28
C TYR A 327 -2.98 -3.41 5.87
N ASP A 328 -3.99 -2.72 5.38
CA ASP A 328 -3.87 -1.83 4.21
C ASP A 328 -3.15 -0.52 4.58
N GLY A 329 -2.44 -0.57 5.71
CA GLY A 329 -1.62 0.51 6.23
C GLY A 329 -0.68 1.02 5.15
N ASP A 330 -0.80 2.30 4.87
CA ASP A 330 0.10 3.03 4.02
C ASP A 330 1.56 2.76 4.43
N ASN A 331 2.42 2.48 3.46
CA ASN A 331 3.85 2.32 3.66
C ASN A 331 4.58 3.67 3.78
N GLN A 332 3.89 4.75 4.15
CA GLN A 332 4.43 6.11 4.18
C GLN A 332 5.74 6.20 4.97
N TYR A 333 5.84 5.53 6.13
CA TYR A 333 7.06 5.56 6.93
C TYR A 333 8.27 4.93 6.21
N LEU A 334 8.05 3.90 5.37
CA LEU A 334 9.11 3.29 4.56
C LEU A 334 9.55 4.24 3.43
N ARG A 335 8.59 4.92 2.79
CA ARG A 335 8.90 5.94 1.77
C ARG A 335 9.67 7.10 2.38
N VAL A 336 9.25 7.59 3.54
CA VAL A 336 9.95 8.64 4.30
C VAL A 336 11.39 8.22 4.59
N ALA A 337 11.60 7.05 5.19
CA ALA A 337 12.92 6.54 5.52
C ALA A 337 13.80 6.37 4.27
N TYR A 338 13.22 5.90 3.17
CA TYR A 338 13.94 5.76 1.90
C TYR A 338 14.32 7.13 1.30
N MET A 339 13.42 8.10 1.30
CA MET A 339 13.68 9.45 0.77
C MET A 339 14.69 10.22 1.62
N LEU A 340 14.76 9.95 2.92
CA LEU A 340 15.78 10.50 3.84
C LEU A 340 17.12 9.77 3.79
N ASN A 341 17.31 8.79 2.89
CA ASN A 341 18.50 7.94 2.81
C ASN A 341 18.79 7.10 4.07
N GLU A 342 17.78 6.85 4.90
CA GLU A 342 17.88 6.02 6.12
C GLU A 342 17.57 4.53 5.82
N LEU A 343 16.97 4.25 4.69
CA LEU A 343 16.63 2.91 4.24
C LEU A 343 17.17 2.67 2.84
N GLU A 344 17.96 1.62 2.68
CA GLU A 344 18.46 1.16 1.39
C GLU A 344 17.36 0.52 0.55
N GLU A 345 17.45 0.62 -0.78
CA GLU A 345 16.46 0.08 -1.71
C GLU A 345 16.20 -1.41 -1.50
N ASP A 346 17.23 -2.22 -1.33
CA ASP A 346 17.10 -3.66 -1.12
C ASP A 346 16.38 -4.00 0.19
N LYS A 347 16.62 -3.25 1.24
CA LYS A 347 15.92 -3.42 2.52
C LYS A 347 14.46 -3.00 2.41
N PHE A 348 14.19 -1.91 1.68
CA PHE A 348 12.84 -1.44 1.42
C PHE A 348 12.04 -2.50 0.65
N LYS A 349 12.57 -3.02 -0.47
CA LYS A 349 11.96 -4.09 -1.27
C LYS A 349 11.62 -5.32 -0.43
N LYS A 350 12.54 -5.78 0.41
CA LYS A 350 12.34 -6.93 1.30
C LYS A 350 11.25 -6.68 2.33
N GLU A 351 11.19 -5.47 2.91
CA GLU A 351 10.18 -5.12 3.89
C GLU A 351 8.78 -5.02 3.24
N LEU A 352 8.68 -4.44 2.04
CA LEU A 352 7.45 -4.43 1.27
C LEU A 352 6.94 -5.85 0.99
N GLN A 353 7.81 -6.73 0.56
CA GLN A 353 7.46 -8.13 0.29
C GLN A 353 7.05 -8.89 1.57
N ARG A 354 7.69 -8.59 2.71
CA ARG A 354 7.28 -9.14 4.00
C ARG A 354 5.86 -8.74 4.38
N ARG A 355 5.54 -7.44 4.21
CA ARG A 355 4.20 -6.89 4.47
C ARG A 355 3.16 -7.43 3.50
N ASP A 356 3.51 -7.56 2.23
CA ASP A 356 2.65 -8.13 1.20
C ASP A 356 2.25 -9.58 1.53
N LYS A 357 3.21 -10.42 1.93
CA LYS A 357 2.92 -11.78 2.43
C LYS A 357 2.03 -11.81 3.66
N GLN A 358 2.19 -10.84 4.56
CA GLN A 358 1.35 -10.74 5.74
C GLN A 358 -0.07 -10.36 5.37
N ARG A 359 -0.25 -9.43 4.41
CA ARG A 359 -1.58 -9.08 3.85
C ARG A 359 -2.24 -10.27 3.17
N GLU A 360 -1.51 -11.01 2.34
CA GLU A 360 -2.03 -12.24 1.72
C GLU A 360 -2.52 -13.24 2.78
N LYS A 361 -1.72 -13.47 3.82
CA LYS A 361 -2.09 -14.36 4.92
C LYS A 361 -3.38 -13.91 5.63
N TYR A 362 -3.49 -12.62 5.94
CA TYR A 362 -4.68 -12.10 6.61
C TYR A 362 -5.90 -12.12 5.71
N ARG A 363 -5.74 -11.87 4.41
CA ARG A 363 -6.81 -12.03 3.42
C ARG A 363 -7.32 -13.47 3.36
N ASP A 364 -6.42 -14.46 3.35
CA ASP A 364 -6.81 -15.87 3.37
C ASP A 364 -7.59 -16.22 4.64
N ILE A 365 -7.14 -15.77 5.82
CA ILE A 365 -7.83 -15.97 7.09
C ILE A 365 -9.21 -15.27 7.09
N ASN A 366 -9.26 -14.03 6.63
CA ASN A 366 -10.48 -13.24 6.53
C ASN A 366 -11.53 -13.96 5.65
N ASN A 367 -11.11 -14.50 4.50
CA ASN A 367 -12.00 -15.22 3.61
C ASN A 367 -12.59 -16.47 4.28
N ILE A 368 -11.80 -17.18 5.09
CA ILE A 368 -12.31 -18.36 5.84
C ILE A 368 -13.33 -17.92 6.91
N PHE A 369 -13.05 -16.86 7.66
CA PHE A 369 -13.96 -16.34 8.66
C PHE A 369 -15.28 -15.90 8.03
N ARG A 370 -15.22 -15.14 6.93
CA ARG A 370 -16.41 -14.72 6.17
C ARG A 370 -17.23 -15.93 5.71
N MET A 371 -16.57 -16.93 5.12
CA MET A 371 -17.25 -18.15 4.70
C MET A 371 -17.98 -18.83 5.89
N VAL A 372 -17.33 -18.95 7.05
CA VAL A 372 -17.97 -19.58 8.23
C VAL A 372 -19.12 -18.72 8.77
N ILE A 373 -18.95 -17.39 8.82
CA ILE A 373 -19.99 -16.48 9.31
C ILE A 373 -21.21 -16.48 8.38
N ASP A 374 -20.98 -16.36 7.06
CA ASP A 374 -22.05 -16.30 6.07
C ASP A 374 -22.82 -17.63 6.02
N THR A 375 -22.10 -18.76 5.85
CA THR A 375 -22.72 -20.09 5.80
C THR A 375 -23.38 -20.46 7.13
N GLY A 376 -22.73 -20.19 8.26
CA GLY A 376 -23.27 -20.43 9.59
C GLY A 376 -24.50 -19.57 9.89
N GLY A 377 -24.48 -18.31 9.44
CA GLY A 377 -25.63 -17.42 9.50
C GLY A 377 -26.83 -17.94 8.73
N ASP A 378 -26.60 -18.45 7.51
CA ASP A 378 -27.63 -19.04 6.68
C ASP A 378 -28.21 -20.31 7.33
N LEU A 379 -27.39 -21.18 7.91
CA LEU A 379 -27.82 -22.35 8.66
C LEU A 379 -28.70 -21.96 9.85
N LEU A 380 -28.32 -20.96 10.61
CA LEU A 380 -29.14 -20.48 11.73
C LEU A 380 -30.46 -19.81 11.28
N ARG A 381 -30.46 -19.16 10.11
CA ARG A 381 -31.71 -18.64 9.50
C ARG A 381 -32.63 -19.76 9.06
N GLN A 382 -32.11 -20.85 8.50
CA GLN A 382 -32.89 -22.06 8.21
C GLN A 382 -33.49 -22.65 9.49
N TYR A 383 -32.71 -22.73 10.58
CA TYR A 383 -33.20 -23.16 11.86
C TYR A 383 -34.36 -22.28 12.38
N VAL A 384 -34.30 -20.97 12.25
CA VAL A 384 -35.39 -20.06 12.66
C VAL A 384 -36.67 -20.35 11.90
N LEU A 385 -36.59 -20.78 10.63
CA LEU A 385 -37.73 -21.14 9.79
C LEU A 385 -38.27 -22.56 10.09
N GLU A 386 -37.38 -23.50 10.38
CA GLU A 386 -37.66 -24.93 10.59
C GLU A 386 -36.97 -25.43 11.88
N PRO A 387 -37.48 -25.11 13.09
CA PRO A 387 -36.83 -25.46 14.36
C PRO A 387 -36.67 -26.95 14.62
N ASP A 388 -37.51 -27.79 13.99
CA ASP A 388 -37.45 -29.25 14.17
C ASP A 388 -36.18 -29.90 13.58
N ARG A 389 -35.40 -29.17 12.74
CA ARG A 389 -34.17 -29.66 12.11
C ARG A 389 -32.91 -29.33 12.89
N VAL A 390 -32.98 -29.11 14.19
CA VAL A 390 -31.88 -28.69 15.04
C VAL A 390 -30.62 -29.58 14.91
N ASP A 391 -30.83 -30.92 15.00
CA ASP A 391 -29.70 -31.88 14.96
C ASP A 391 -28.97 -31.87 13.64
N GLU A 392 -29.71 -31.77 12.53
CA GLU A 392 -29.12 -31.66 11.18
C GLU A 392 -28.30 -30.37 11.01
N ILE A 393 -28.86 -29.25 11.47
CA ILE A 393 -28.18 -27.92 11.35
C ILE A 393 -26.91 -27.86 12.19
N ILE A 394 -26.92 -28.41 13.39
CA ILE A 394 -25.76 -28.50 14.26
C ILE A 394 -24.72 -29.44 13.65
N ASP A 395 -25.08 -30.60 13.10
CA ASP A 395 -24.17 -31.50 12.40
C ASP A 395 -23.48 -30.84 11.19
N ILE A 396 -24.23 -30.08 10.39
CA ILE A 396 -23.66 -29.29 9.27
C ILE A 396 -22.76 -28.20 9.82
N GLY A 397 -23.13 -27.50 10.89
CA GLY A 397 -22.32 -26.49 11.55
C GLY A 397 -20.96 -27.03 12.05
N LEU A 398 -20.96 -28.24 12.65
CA LEU A 398 -19.74 -28.92 13.06
C LEU A 398 -18.83 -29.25 11.87
N LYS A 399 -19.39 -29.80 10.79
CA LYS A 399 -18.64 -30.08 9.56
C LYS A 399 -18.05 -28.83 8.92
N LEU A 400 -18.76 -27.70 8.95
CA LEU A 400 -18.28 -26.41 8.48
C LEU A 400 -17.07 -25.93 9.30
N VAL A 401 -17.14 -26.06 10.61
CA VAL A 401 -16.05 -25.68 11.52
C VAL A 401 -14.83 -26.59 11.35
N ASP A 402 -15.02 -27.90 11.24
CA ASP A 402 -13.93 -28.85 10.98
C ASP A 402 -13.23 -28.54 9.66
N TYR A 403 -13.98 -28.26 8.59
CA TYR A 403 -13.43 -27.82 7.31
C TYR A 403 -12.62 -26.53 7.48
N ALA A 404 -13.14 -25.53 8.16
CA ALA A 404 -12.43 -24.26 8.39
C ALA A 404 -11.12 -24.48 9.16
N ASN A 405 -11.14 -25.30 10.20
CA ASN A 405 -9.94 -25.64 10.98
C ASN A 405 -8.89 -26.37 10.13
N ASP A 406 -9.28 -27.26 9.23
CA ASP A 406 -8.36 -27.94 8.31
C ASP A 406 -7.73 -26.98 7.31
N VAL A 407 -8.51 -26.02 6.79
CA VAL A 407 -7.97 -24.95 5.95
C VAL A 407 -7.01 -24.06 6.74
N MET A 408 -7.27 -23.75 8.02
CA MET A 408 -6.34 -23.02 8.90
C MET A 408 -5.02 -23.76 9.11
N LYS A 409 -5.03 -25.09 9.20
CA LYS A 409 -3.80 -25.92 9.22
C LYS A 409 -3.02 -25.81 7.88
N THR A 410 -3.72 -25.72 6.77
CA THR A 410 -3.11 -25.49 5.46
C THR A 410 -2.43 -24.12 5.39
N ILE A 411 -3.07 -23.07 5.92
CA ILE A 411 -2.47 -21.72 6.04
C ILE A 411 -1.19 -21.76 6.87
N ARG A 412 -1.16 -22.50 7.99
CA ARG A 412 0.06 -22.71 8.78
C ARG A 412 1.22 -23.20 7.92
N THR A 413 0.97 -24.21 7.10
CA THR A 413 2.01 -24.81 6.24
C THR A 413 2.43 -23.85 5.13
N ARG A 414 1.47 -23.17 4.48
CA ARG A 414 1.69 -22.23 3.38
C ARG A 414 2.54 -21.03 3.79
N TYR A 415 2.24 -20.44 4.94
CA TYR A 415 2.91 -19.23 5.43
C TYR A 415 4.00 -19.50 6.47
N ASN A 416 4.27 -20.77 6.81
CA ASN A 416 5.22 -21.18 7.85
C ASN A 416 5.00 -20.40 9.16
N CYS A 417 3.78 -20.44 9.67
CA CYS A 417 3.37 -19.75 10.91
C CYS A 417 2.70 -20.72 11.87
N LEU A 418 2.36 -20.28 13.08
CA LEU A 418 1.45 -21.02 13.95
C LEU A 418 0.08 -21.11 13.31
N VAL A 419 -0.76 -22.08 13.74
CA VAL A 419 -2.17 -22.12 13.32
C VAL A 419 -2.79 -20.78 13.71
N PRO A 420 -3.33 -20.00 12.74
CA PRO A 420 -3.77 -18.63 13.02
C PRO A 420 -4.91 -18.58 14.02
N TYR A 421 -5.83 -19.51 13.94
CA TYR A 421 -7.02 -19.61 14.78
C TYR A 421 -7.52 -21.05 14.82
N ASN A 422 -8.15 -21.46 15.90
CA ASN A 422 -8.88 -22.71 16.02
C ASN A 422 -10.29 -22.42 16.50
N ILE A 423 -11.28 -22.77 15.68
CA ILE A 423 -12.68 -22.51 15.95
C ILE A 423 -13.22 -23.71 16.75
N ASN A 424 -13.80 -23.46 17.93
CA ASN A 424 -14.42 -24.49 18.74
C ASN A 424 -15.90 -24.14 18.93
N LEU A 425 -16.79 -25.09 18.61
CA LEU A 425 -18.21 -24.94 18.85
C LEU A 425 -18.61 -25.39 20.24
N PHE A 426 -17.91 -26.40 20.77
CA PHE A 426 -18.19 -27.03 22.07
C PHE A 426 -16.91 -27.25 22.85
#